data_cc3d5dc481d2d8049b503d49a2cc6ea4
#
_entry.id   cc3d5dc481d2d8049b503d49a2cc6ea4
#
_cell.length_a   1.000
_cell.length_b   1.000
_cell.length_c   1.000
_cell.angle_alpha   90.00
_cell.angle_beta   90.00
_cell.angle_gamma   90.00
#
_symmetry.space_group_name_H-M   'P 1'
#
loop_
_entity.id
_entity.type
_entity.pdbx_description
1 polymer ?
#
loop_
_entity_poly.entity_id
_entity_poly.type
_entity_poly.pdbx_seq_one_letter_code
_entity_poly.pdbx_strand_id
1 'polypeptide(L)'
;MTIKEAQDAVDKWIKQYGVRYFSELTNMACLTEEVGELARVIARTYGDQSFKKGEKPNLGEEMADVLWVLICLANQTGVDLTEELQQEDSKRCRKT
;
A
#
# COMPACT_ATOMS: atom_id res chain seq x y z
N MET A 1 -13.20 2.20 -8.33
CA MET A 1 -12.66 3.22 -7.39
C MET A 1 -11.38 3.80 -7.97
N THR A 2 -11.30 5.12 -8.05
CA THR A 2 -10.07 5.80 -8.46
C THR A 2 -9.09 5.89 -7.29
N ILE A 3 -7.82 6.22 -7.58
CA ILE A 3 -6.82 6.44 -6.52
C ILE A 3 -7.27 7.58 -5.60
N LYS A 4 -7.81 8.66 -6.17
CA LYS A 4 -8.31 9.78 -5.36
C LYS A 4 -9.46 9.34 -4.45
N GLU A 5 -10.39 8.58 -4.98
CA GLU A 5 -11.50 8.04 -4.19
C GLU A 5 -10.98 7.11 -3.08
N ALA A 6 -9.94 6.32 -3.36
CA ALA A 6 -9.32 5.46 -2.37
C ALA A 6 -8.66 6.30 -1.26
N GLN A 7 -7.94 7.38 -1.62
CA GLN A 7 -7.35 8.28 -0.64
C GLN A 7 -8.43 8.92 0.26
N ASP A 8 -9.52 9.38 -0.35
CA ASP A 8 -10.64 9.99 0.38
C ASP A 8 -11.31 8.98 1.32
N ALA A 9 -11.51 7.74 0.84
CA ALA A 9 -12.14 6.68 1.63
C ALA A 9 -11.29 6.29 2.83
N VAL A 10 -9.97 6.17 2.66
CA VAL A 10 -9.05 5.87 3.76
C VAL A 10 -9.05 7.00 4.79
N ASP A 11 -8.98 8.24 4.35
CA ASP A 11 -8.99 9.41 5.24
C ASP A 11 -10.27 9.45 6.08
N LYS A 12 -11.41 9.22 5.42
CA LYS A 12 -12.71 9.20 6.09
C LYS A 12 -12.76 8.08 7.13
N TRP A 13 -12.25 6.89 6.80
CA TRP A 13 -12.23 5.76 7.72
C TRP A 13 -11.35 6.05 8.94
N ILE A 14 -10.15 6.60 8.73
CA ILE A 14 -9.23 6.95 9.82
C ILE A 14 -9.88 7.95 10.77
N LYS A 15 -10.50 8.99 10.25
CA LYS A 15 -11.13 10.03 11.06
C LYS A 15 -12.36 9.54 11.81
N GLN A 16 -13.10 8.61 11.22
CA GLN A 16 -14.33 8.08 11.80
C GLN A 16 -14.07 6.98 12.82
N TYR A 17 -13.14 6.06 12.55
CA TYR A 17 -12.90 4.87 13.37
C TYR A 17 -11.52 4.83 14.00
N GLY A 18 -10.51 5.33 13.32
CA GLY A 18 -9.13 5.32 13.79
C GLY A 18 -8.75 6.51 14.65
N VAL A 19 -9.60 7.51 14.73
CA VAL A 19 -9.41 8.79 15.43
C VAL A 19 -8.35 9.67 14.75
N ARG A 20 -7.17 9.14 14.44
CA ARG A 20 -6.08 9.87 13.79
C ARG A 20 -5.13 8.88 13.13
N TYR A 21 -4.29 9.41 12.24
CA TYR A 21 -3.19 8.64 11.67
C TYR A 21 -2.12 8.39 12.74
N PHE A 22 -1.42 7.27 12.64
CA PHE A 22 -0.15 7.09 13.36
C PHE A 22 0.84 8.14 12.84
N SER A 23 1.94 8.36 13.57
CA SER A 23 2.98 9.24 13.05
C SER A 23 3.53 8.72 11.72
N GLU A 24 4.09 9.62 10.91
CA GLU A 24 4.66 9.26 9.61
C GLU A 24 5.74 8.18 9.76
N LEU A 25 6.56 8.29 10.80
CA LEU A 25 7.61 7.32 11.05
C LEU A 25 7.02 5.93 11.39
N THR A 26 5.98 5.90 12.22
CA THR A 26 5.29 4.65 12.55
C THR A 26 4.64 4.05 11.31
N ASN A 27 3.98 4.86 10.49
CA ASN A 27 3.37 4.37 9.25
C ASN A 27 4.43 3.89 8.26
N MET A 28 5.62 4.49 8.24
CA MET A 28 6.70 3.98 7.40
C MET A 28 7.16 2.60 7.88
N ALA A 29 7.24 2.39 9.19
CA ALA A 29 7.56 1.07 9.75
C ALA A 29 6.47 0.05 9.38
N CYS A 30 5.19 0.43 9.48
CA CYS A 30 4.07 -0.42 9.07
C CYS A 30 4.15 -0.78 7.58
N LEU A 31 4.49 0.19 6.75
CA LEU A 31 4.66 -0.05 5.31
C LEU A 31 5.75 -1.09 5.05
N THR A 32 6.88 -0.97 5.75
CA THR A 32 7.98 -1.92 5.63
C THR A 32 7.53 -3.33 6.03
N GLU A 33 6.74 -3.46 7.11
CA GLU A 33 6.19 -4.74 7.54
C GLU A 33 5.27 -5.33 6.47
N GLU A 34 4.36 -4.53 5.91
CA GLU A 34 3.42 -5.00 4.88
C GLU A 34 4.15 -5.41 3.60
N VAL A 35 5.19 -4.69 3.21
CA VAL A 35 6.05 -5.07 2.08
C VAL A 35 6.74 -6.40 2.37
N GLY A 36 7.18 -6.62 3.61
CA GLY A 36 7.77 -7.89 4.03
C GLY A 36 6.79 -9.05 3.92
N GLU A 37 5.54 -8.85 4.33
CA GLU A 37 4.49 -9.86 4.21
C GLU A 37 4.18 -10.17 2.74
N LEU A 38 4.13 -9.15 1.89
CA LEU A 38 3.97 -9.32 0.45
C LEU A 38 5.14 -10.12 -0.13
N ALA A 39 6.37 -9.78 0.26
CA ALA A 39 7.56 -10.49 -0.19
C ALA A 39 7.53 -11.97 0.22
N ARG A 40 7.06 -12.25 1.44
CA ARG A 40 6.91 -13.63 1.93
C ARG A 40 5.94 -14.42 1.06
N VAL A 41 4.79 -13.85 0.74
CA VAL A 41 3.78 -14.52 -0.11
C VAL A 41 4.34 -14.76 -1.52
N ILE A 42 4.99 -13.76 -2.11
CA ILE A 42 5.60 -13.89 -3.44
C ILE A 42 6.69 -14.97 -3.45
N ALA A 43 7.57 -14.96 -2.46
CA ALA A 43 8.67 -15.94 -2.38
C ALA A 43 8.16 -17.38 -2.23
N ARG A 44 7.07 -17.56 -1.49
CA ARG A 44 6.50 -18.91 -1.27
C ARG A 44 5.59 -19.37 -2.41
N THR A 45 4.98 -18.43 -3.14
CA THR A 45 4.09 -18.76 -4.27
C THR A 45 4.89 -19.04 -5.53
N TYR A 46 5.93 -18.25 -5.80
CA TYR A 46 6.68 -18.27 -7.06
C TYR A 46 8.15 -18.61 -6.91
N GLY A 47 8.67 -18.70 -5.70
CA GLY A 47 10.07 -19.00 -5.42
C GLY A 47 10.29 -20.43 -4.96
N ASP A 48 11.40 -20.62 -4.26
CA ASP A 48 11.85 -21.94 -3.80
C ASP A 48 11.30 -22.33 -2.44
N GLN A 49 10.64 -21.41 -1.74
CA GLN A 49 10.02 -21.67 -0.45
C GLN A 49 8.57 -22.07 -0.63
N SER A 50 8.02 -22.74 0.38
CA SER A 50 6.61 -23.15 0.38
C SER A 50 5.93 -22.71 1.65
N PHE A 51 4.61 -22.72 1.63
CA PHE A 51 3.79 -22.42 2.81
C PHE A 51 3.72 -23.63 3.72
N LYS A 52 3.50 -23.37 5.01
CA LYS A 52 3.18 -24.44 5.96
C LYS A 52 1.84 -25.05 5.59
N LYS A 53 1.68 -26.31 5.95
CA LYS A 53 0.42 -27.02 5.73
C LYS A 53 -0.74 -26.24 6.39
N GLY A 54 -1.79 -25.99 5.62
CA GLY A 54 -2.98 -25.27 6.08
C GLY A 54 -2.93 -23.75 5.89
N GLU A 55 -1.80 -23.17 5.50
CA GLU A 55 -1.74 -21.76 5.19
C GLU A 55 -2.45 -21.47 3.86
N LYS A 56 -3.26 -20.42 3.85
CA LYS A 56 -4.00 -19.98 2.65
C LYS A 56 -3.57 -18.57 2.31
N PRO A 57 -2.53 -18.39 1.49
CA PRO A 57 -2.07 -17.05 1.13
C PRO A 57 -3.10 -16.32 0.27
N ASN A 58 -3.19 -15.01 0.47
CA ASN A 58 -4.00 -14.15 -0.38
C ASN A 58 -3.13 -12.99 -0.86
N LEU A 59 -2.58 -13.15 -2.05
CA LEU A 59 -1.67 -12.17 -2.66
C LEU A 59 -2.36 -10.81 -2.81
N GLY A 60 -3.62 -10.80 -3.26
CA GLY A 60 -4.38 -9.57 -3.43
C GLY A 60 -4.54 -8.80 -2.12
N GLU A 61 -4.82 -9.51 -1.03
CA GLU A 61 -4.94 -8.89 0.29
C GLU A 61 -3.62 -8.26 0.72
N GLU A 62 -2.50 -8.94 0.52
CA GLU A 62 -1.17 -8.40 0.87
C GLU A 62 -0.84 -7.15 0.05
N MET A 63 -1.19 -7.15 -1.23
CA MET A 63 -1.03 -5.96 -2.07
C MET A 63 -1.91 -4.81 -1.60
N ALA A 64 -3.15 -5.10 -1.22
CA ALA A 64 -4.06 -4.09 -0.70
C ALA A 64 -3.57 -3.51 0.63
N ASP A 65 -2.99 -4.33 1.50
CA ASP A 65 -2.43 -3.88 2.78
C ASP A 65 -1.27 -2.91 2.55
N VAL A 66 -0.39 -3.19 1.59
CA VAL A 66 0.70 -2.28 1.22
C VAL A 66 0.13 -0.95 0.71
N LEU A 67 -0.85 -1.03 -0.17
CA LEU A 67 -1.46 0.17 -0.74
C LEU A 67 -2.17 1.01 0.32
N TRP A 68 -2.86 0.37 1.27
CA TRP A 68 -3.55 1.05 2.35
C TRP A 68 -2.58 1.92 3.16
N VAL A 69 -1.45 1.36 3.59
CA VAL A 69 -0.48 2.10 4.40
C VAL A 69 0.18 3.21 3.58
N LEU A 70 0.48 2.94 2.32
CA LEU A 70 1.02 3.96 1.42
C LEU A 70 0.04 5.14 1.27
N ILE A 71 -1.24 4.85 1.13
CA ILE A 71 -2.29 5.87 1.07
C ILE A 71 -2.34 6.68 2.36
N CYS A 72 -2.23 6.03 3.54
CA CYS A 72 -2.16 6.74 4.81
C CYS A 72 -1.02 7.76 4.82
N LEU A 73 0.17 7.34 4.37
CA LEU A 73 1.33 8.23 4.28
C LEU A 73 1.09 9.38 3.31
N ALA A 74 0.49 9.11 2.17
CA ALA A 74 0.17 10.15 1.20
C ALA A 74 -0.80 11.18 1.79
N ASN A 75 -1.87 10.70 2.43
CA ASN A 75 -2.89 11.58 3.02
C ASN A 75 -2.31 12.47 4.11
N GLN A 76 -1.52 11.90 5.02
CA GLN A 76 -0.99 12.66 6.16
C GLN A 76 0.14 13.63 5.75
N THR A 77 0.74 13.45 4.59
CA THR A 77 1.79 14.34 4.06
C THR A 77 1.29 15.28 2.98
N GLY A 78 0.00 15.22 2.65
CA GLY A 78 -0.60 16.09 1.64
C GLY A 78 -0.28 15.73 0.20
N VAL A 79 0.09 14.47 -0.07
CA VAL A 79 0.45 14.02 -1.42
C VAL A 79 -0.80 13.51 -2.14
N ASP A 80 -1.03 14.01 -3.36
CA ASP A 80 -2.07 13.51 -4.27
C ASP A 80 -1.44 12.45 -5.18
N LEU A 81 -1.74 11.19 -4.91
CA LEU A 81 -1.15 10.08 -5.66
C LEU A 81 -1.59 10.02 -7.11
N THR A 82 -2.79 10.51 -7.42
CA THR A 82 -3.26 10.60 -8.81
C THR A 82 -2.35 11.52 -9.62
N GLU A 83 -2.06 12.69 -9.07
CA GLU A 83 -1.19 13.68 -9.72
C GLU A 83 0.22 13.15 -9.87
N GLU A 84 0.76 12.54 -8.81
CA GLU A 84 2.11 11.98 -8.86
C GLU A 84 2.23 10.84 -9.86
N LEU A 85 1.22 9.98 -9.96
CA LEU A 85 1.18 8.91 -10.94
C LEU A 85 1.11 9.44 -12.38
N GLN A 86 0.36 10.52 -12.61
CA GLN A 86 0.30 11.16 -13.92
C GLN A 86 1.66 11.69 -14.34
N GLN A 87 2.41 12.27 -13.40
CA GLN A 87 3.77 12.74 -13.66
C GLN A 87 4.72 11.58 -13.96
N GLU A 88 4.61 10.48 -13.22
CA GLU A 88 5.41 9.27 -13.48
C GLU A 88 5.13 8.71 -14.88
N ASP A 89 3.87 8.65 -15.28
CA ASP A 89 3.48 8.19 -16.60
C ASP A 89 4.08 9.07 -17.69
N SER A 90 4.02 10.38 -17.53
CA SER A 90 4.60 11.34 -18.46
C SER A 90 6.12 11.18 -18.58
N LYS A 91 6.80 10.97 -17.44
CA LYS A 91 8.25 10.71 -17.43
C LYS A 91 8.61 9.43 -18.19
N ARG A 92 7.86 8.37 -17.98
CA ARG A 92 8.11 7.08 -18.65
C ARG A 92 7.87 7.17 -20.16
N CYS A 93 6.84 7.88 -20.57
CA CYS A 93 6.56 8.13 -21.98
C CYS A 93 7.69 8.88 -22.67
N ARG A 94 8.34 9.82 -21.96
CA ARG A 94 9.49 10.57 -22.53
C ARG A 94 10.75 9.74 -22.67
N LYS A 95 10.88 8.68 -21.88
CA LYS A 95 12.07 7.80 -21.91
C LYS A 95 12.00 6.73 -22.99
N THR A 96 10.84 6.56 -23.56
CA THR A 96 10.63 5.62 -24.65
C THR A 96 10.53 6.36 -25.97
#